data_59425e4493e8f6ddea54dc50a65bd8de
#
_entry.id   59425e4493e8f6ddea54dc50a65bd8de
#
_cell.length_a   1.000
_cell.length_b   1.000
_cell.length_c   1.000
_cell.angle_alpha   90.00
_cell.angle_beta   90.00
_cell.angle_gamma   90.00
#
_symmetry.space_group_name_H-M   'P 1'
#
loop_
_entity.id
_entity.type
_entity.pdbx_description
1 polymer ?
#
loop_
_entity_poly.entity_id
_entity_poly.type
_entity_poly.pdbx_seq_one_letter_code
_entity_poly.pdbx_strand_id
1 'polypeptide(L)'
;MAAGERILVIKLGALGDWVLATGPFAAIRRHHPGARITLLTLPAFAAWGERCGWFDEVWRDERPGWTRPFAWLGHRRRLVGACFTRVYDLQTSDRSALYYRLFGPRGAPQWSGIAAGCSHRHANPDRDRMHTIERQAEQLAVAGIAAVPAPSLDWLEAAADKLAPAGDFALLVPGGSAHRPGKRWPSEHYAALAQSLAARGITPVLIGGAPEAGILAQIARAVPAALDLGGRTSLDQIAALARCARAAVG
;
A
#
# COMPACT_ATOMS: atom_id res chain seq x y z
N MET A 1 -32.56 11.29 14.49
CA MET A 1 -31.96 10.63 13.32
C MET A 1 -30.81 9.79 13.80
N ALA A 2 -30.77 8.48 13.51
CA ALA A 2 -29.62 7.64 13.84
C ALA A 2 -28.38 8.24 13.17
N ALA A 3 -27.33 8.49 13.95
CA ALA A 3 -26.05 8.94 13.39
C ALA A 3 -25.61 7.89 12.38
N GLY A 4 -25.37 8.28 11.12
CA GLY A 4 -24.95 7.36 10.07
C GLY A 4 -23.67 6.63 10.47
N GLU A 5 -23.49 5.40 9.98
CA GLU A 5 -22.31 4.57 10.29
C GLU A 5 -21.02 5.29 9.86
N ARG A 6 -20.05 5.36 10.77
CA ARG A 6 -18.74 6.00 10.55
C ARG A 6 -17.65 4.96 10.67
N ILE A 7 -16.92 4.76 9.59
CA ILE A 7 -15.94 3.70 9.47
C ILE A 7 -14.55 4.30 9.29
N LEU A 8 -13.56 3.74 9.98
CA LEU A 8 -12.15 4.02 9.75
C LEU A 8 -11.49 2.80 9.09
N VAL A 9 -10.78 3.03 8.01
CA VAL A 9 -9.89 2.04 7.39
C VAL A 9 -8.45 2.50 7.61
N ILE A 10 -7.60 1.64 8.15
CA ILE A 10 -6.20 1.95 8.42
C ILE A 10 -5.32 1.16 7.45
N LYS A 11 -4.63 1.87 6.55
CA LYS A 11 -3.62 1.30 5.67
C LYS A 11 -2.51 2.30 5.41
N LEU A 12 -1.40 2.14 6.13
CA LEU A 12 -0.32 3.12 6.12
C LEU A 12 0.67 2.93 4.94
N GLY A 13 0.83 1.72 4.47
CA GLY A 13 1.78 1.35 3.40
C GLY A 13 2.34 -0.06 3.69
N ALA A 14 3.43 -0.61 3.05
CA ALA A 14 4.17 0.01 1.96
C ALA A 14 3.38 0.02 0.63
N LEU A 15 4.01 0.47 -0.49
CA LEU A 15 3.34 0.61 -1.78
C LEU A 15 2.65 -0.69 -2.23
N GLY A 16 3.38 -1.80 -2.28
CA GLY A 16 2.82 -3.09 -2.70
C GLY A 16 1.66 -3.53 -1.80
N ASP A 17 1.79 -3.40 -0.48
CA ASP A 17 0.74 -3.74 0.47
C ASP A 17 -0.49 -2.81 0.35
N TRP A 18 -0.29 -1.54 -0.07
CA TRP A 18 -1.38 -0.60 -0.31
C TRP A 18 -2.15 -0.98 -1.59
N VAL A 19 -1.43 -1.34 -2.66
CA VAL A 19 -2.04 -1.85 -3.91
C VAL A 19 -2.83 -3.12 -3.64
N LEU A 20 -2.27 -4.07 -2.90
CA LEU A 20 -2.97 -5.32 -2.53
C LEU A 20 -4.22 -5.07 -1.67
N ALA A 21 -4.26 -3.97 -0.93
CA ALA A 21 -5.42 -3.59 -0.11
C ALA A 21 -6.59 -2.98 -0.92
N THR A 22 -6.42 -2.69 -2.21
CA THR A 22 -7.51 -2.12 -3.05
C THR A 22 -8.70 -3.06 -3.17
N GLY A 23 -8.49 -4.38 -3.21
CA GLY A 23 -9.56 -5.37 -3.12
C GLY A 23 -10.36 -5.27 -1.82
N PRO A 24 -9.73 -5.34 -0.64
CA PRO A 24 -10.33 -5.04 0.64
C PRO A 24 -11.05 -3.69 0.72
N PHE A 25 -10.48 -2.60 0.18
CA PHE A 25 -11.15 -1.29 0.16
C PHE A 25 -12.48 -1.34 -0.59
N ALA A 26 -12.49 -1.93 -1.78
CA ALA A 26 -13.69 -2.12 -2.57
C ALA A 26 -14.72 -3.02 -1.85
N ALA A 27 -14.27 -4.07 -1.16
CA ALA A 27 -15.14 -4.95 -0.37
C ALA A 27 -15.80 -4.21 0.80
N ILE A 28 -15.03 -3.42 1.55
CA ILE A 28 -15.54 -2.61 2.67
C ILE A 28 -16.57 -1.59 2.17
N ARG A 29 -16.27 -0.86 1.08
CA ARG A 29 -17.23 0.11 0.52
C ARG A 29 -18.52 -0.56 0.07
N ARG A 30 -18.46 -1.72 -0.59
CA ARG A 30 -19.65 -2.47 -1.02
C ARG A 30 -20.47 -2.98 0.15
N HIS A 31 -19.82 -3.39 1.23
CA HIS A 31 -20.49 -3.87 2.45
C HIS A 31 -21.19 -2.75 3.21
N HIS A 32 -20.69 -1.53 3.12
CA HIS A 32 -21.16 -0.34 3.83
C HIS A 32 -21.50 0.80 2.87
N PRO A 33 -22.49 0.65 1.97
CA PRO A 33 -22.74 1.62 0.90
C PRO A 33 -23.18 2.99 1.41
N GLY A 34 -23.85 3.06 2.57
CA GLY A 34 -24.34 4.30 3.20
C GLY A 34 -23.43 4.88 4.29
N ALA A 35 -22.32 4.24 4.59
CA ALA A 35 -21.41 4.68 5.64
C ALA A 35 -20.48 5.81 5.17
N ARG A 36 -20.11 6.69 6.10
CA ARG A 36 -18.98 7.60 5.89
C ARG A 36 -17.68 6.88 6.22
N ILE A 37 -16.89 6.59 5.21
CA ILE A 37 -15.62 5.84 5.33
C ILE A 37 -14.44 6.79 5.26
N THR A 38 -13.61 6.79 6.30
CA THR A 38 -12.36 7.54 6.39
C THR A 38 -11.18 6.60 6.21
N LEU A 39 -10.23 6.94 5.33
CA LEU A 39 -8.94 6.24 5.22
C LEU A 39 -7.89 6.96 6.08
N LEU A 40 -7.19 6.23 6.93
CA LEU A 40 -5.94 6.69 7.57
C LEU A 40 -4.75 6.07 6.84
N THR A 41 -3.93 6.91 6.20
CA THR A 41 -2.80 6.46 5.37
C THR A 41 -1.61 7.40 5.49
N LEU A 42 -0.43 6.97 4.98
CA LEU A 42 0.72 7.86 4.90
C LEU A 42 0.50 8.97 3.86
N PRO A 43 1.15 10.14 4.02
CA PRO A 43 1.05 11.25 3.06
C PRO A 43 1.30 10.82 1.60
N ALA A 44 2.23 9.89 1.37
CA ALA A 44 2.57 9.39 0.03
C ALA A 44 1.40 8.73 -0.72
N PHE A 45 0.40 8.20 0.00
CA PHE A 45 -0.75 7.51 -0.60
C PHE A 45 -2.06 8.30 -0.47
N ALA A 46 -2.03 9.48 0.15
CA ALA A 46 -3.24 10.27 0.39
C ALA A 46 -3.97 10.61 -0.91
N ALA A 47 -3.24 11.07 -1.93
CA ALA A 47 -3.81 11.41 -3.24
C ALA A 47 -4.47 10.20 -3.93
N TRP A 48 -3.96 8.99 -3.73
CA TRP A 48 -4.59 7.77 -4.21
C TRP A 48 -5.89 7.47 -3.45
N GLY A 49 -5.85 7.62 -2.13
CA GLY A 49 -7.05 7.46 -1.30
C GLY A 49 -8.17 8.46 -1.67
N GLU A 50 -7.82 9.69 -2.00
CA GLU A 50 -8.77 10.74 -2.40
C GLU A 50 -9.42 10.46 -3.77
N ARG A 51 -8.72 9.76 -4.68
CA ARG A 51 -9.18 9.51 -6.06
C ARG A 51 -9.81 8.15 -6.30
N CYS A 52 -9.55 7.16 -5.43
CA CYS A 52 -9.99 5.78 -5.68
C CYS A 52 -11.51 5.52 -5.55
N GLY A 53 -12.27 6.49 -5.04
CA GLY A 53 -13.73 6.42 -4.94
C GLY A 53 -14.28 5.54 -3.81
N TRP A 54 -13.43 4.93 -2.98
CA TRP A 54 -13.89 4.08 -1.85
C TRP A 54 -14.01 4.82 -0.52
N PHE A 55 -13.42 6.01 -0.41
CA PHE A 55 -13.37 6.79 0.82
C PHE A 55 -14.03 8.16 0.65
N ASP A 56 -14.72 8.61 1.70
CA ASP A 56 -15.33 9.94 1.75
C ASP A 56 -14.36 10.96 2.35
N GLU A 57 -13.36 10.49 3.08
CA GLU A 57 -12.37 11.33 3.74
C GLU A 57 -11.03 10.61 3.83
N VAL A 58 -9.93 11.33 3.67
CA VAL A 58 -8.57 10.78 3.81
C VAL A 58 -7.81 11.54 4.90
N TRP A 59 -7.31 10.80 5.86
CA TRP A 59 -6.47 11.31 6.94
C TRP A 59 -5.02 10.89 6.72
N ARG A 60 -4.12 11.86 6.86
CA ARG A 60 -2.68 11.61 6.80
C ARG A 60 -2.17 11.23 8.17
N ASP A 61 -1.47 10.12 8.25
CA ASP A 61 -0.78 9.68 9.46
C ASP A 61 0.64 10.24 9.46
N GLU A 62 0.87 11.24 10.30
CA GLU A 62 2.19 11.88 10.47
C GLU A 62 3.18 10.98 11.24
N ARG A 63 2.77 9.80 11.66
CA ARG A 63 3.57 8.86 12.46
C ARG A 63 4.29 9.53 13.63
N PRO A 64 3.57 10.07 14.63
CA PRO A 64 4.21 10.74 15.76
C PRO A 64 5.27 9.83 16.39
N GLY A 65 6.46 10.39 16.59
CA GLY A 65 7.56 9.69 17.25
C GLY A 65 7.18 9.35 18.70
N TRP A 66 7.78 8.31 19.25
CA TRP A 66 7.50 7.83 20.60
C TRP A 66 7.77 8.87 21.69
N THR A 67 8.68 9.79 21.44
CA THR A 67 9.08 10.88 22.35
C THR A 67 8.20 12.13 22.27
N ARG A 68 7.09 12.10 21.50
CA ARG A 68 6.20 13.25 21.25
C ARG A 68 4.82 13.07 21.89
N PRO A 69 4.66 13.20 23.23
CA PRO A 69 3.41 12.91 23.94
C PRO A 69 2.24 13.80 23.48
N PHE A 70 2.49 15.08 23.21
CA PHE A 70 1.45 16.00 22.72
C PHE A 70 0.92 15.62 21.34
N ALA A 71 1.78 15.15 20.44
CA ALA A 71 1.37 14.66 19.13
C ALA A 71 0.49 13.40 19.27
N TRP A 72 0.83 12.49 20.20
CA TRP A 72 -0.01 11.33 20.55
C TRP A 72 -1.35 11.73 21.15
N LEU A 73 -1.38 12.76 22.00
CA LEU A 73 -2.63 13.28 22.55
C LEU A 73 -3.52 13.88 21.46
N GLY A 74 -2.93 14.62 20.51
CA GLY A 74 -3.64 15.16 19.34
C GLY A 74 -4.20 14.03 18.47
N HIS A 75 -3.39 13.01 18.20
CA HIS A 75 -3.81 11.84 17.42
C HIS A 75 -4.97 11.08 18.11
N ARG A 76 -4.87 10.86 19.42
CA ARG A 76 -5.94 10.28 20.23
C ARG A 76 -7.23 11.10 20.17
N ARG A 77 -7.14 12.42 20.38
CA ARG A 77 -8.32 13.32 20.32
C ARG A 77 -9.01 13.24 18.97
N ARG A 78 -8.24 13.18 17.87
CA ARG A 78 -8.77 13.05 16.51
C ARG A 78 -9.49 11.71 16.31
N LEU A 79 -8.87 10.59 16.73
CA LEU A 79 -9.46 9.25 16.60
C LEU A 79 -10.73 9.10 17.41
N VAL A 80 -10.70 9.46 18.70
CA VAL A 80 -11.83 9.31 19.61
C VAL A 80 -12.95 10.31 19.29
N GLY A 81 -12.60 11.56 18.97
CA GLY A 81 -13.57 12.61 18.64
C GLY A 81 -14.33 12.39 17.34
N ALA A 82 -13.79 11.54 16.44
CA ALA A 82 -14.49 11.19 15.21
C ALA A 82 -15.67 10.23 15.38
N CYS A 83 -15.82 9.62 16.57
CA CYS A 83 -16.93 8.72 16.90
C CYS A 83 -17.12 7.60 15.87
N PHE A 84 -16.05 6.93 15.47
CA PHE A 84 -16.13 5.78 14.59
C PHE A 84 -16.94 4.65 15.25
N THR A 85 -17.83 4.03 14.49
CA THR A 85 -18.59 2.86 14.92
C THR A 85 -17.83 1.57 14.64
N ARG A 86 -17.00 1.57 13.57
CA ARG A 86 -16.19 0.42 13.16
C ARG A 86 -14.84 0.83 12.59
N VAL A 87 -13.84 -0.01 12.82
CA VAL A 87 -12.49 0.15 12.27
C VAL A 87 -12.05 -1.14 11.57
N TYR A 88 -11.50 -1.00 10.38
CA TYR A 88 -10.80 -2.06 9.65
C TYR A 88 -9.31 -1.75 9.63
N ASP A 89 -8.54 -2.39 10.50
CA ASP A 89 -7.08 -2.27 10.55
C ASP A 89 -6.45 -3.25 9.55
N LEU A 90 -6.29 -2.80 8.30
CA LEU A 90 -5.62 -3.55 7.24
C LEU A 90 -4.08 -3.38 7.28
N GLN A 91 -3.58 -2.52 8.17
CA GLN A 91 -2.14 -2.38 8.38
C GLN A 91 -1.59 -3.51 9.25
N THR A 92 -2.34 -3.93 10.25
CA THR A 92 -2.02 -5.05 11.15
C THR A 92 -0.58 -5.03 11.66
N SER A 93 -0.17 -3.92 12.25
CA SER A 93 1.16 -3.68 12.82
C SER A 93 1.04 -3.30 14.30
N ASP A 94 2.16 -3.34 15.04
CA ASP A 94 2.21 -2.88 16.44
C ASP A 94 1.73 -1.43 16.57
N ARG A 95 2.05 -0.58 15.58
CA ARG A 95 1.59 0.81 15.57
C ARG A 95 0.07 0.91 15.45
N SER A 96 -0.55 0.18 14.52
CA SER A 96 -2.01 0.21 14.37
C SER A 96 -2.73 -0.47 15.54
N ALA A 97 -2.14 -1.51 16.14
CA ALA A 97 -2.60 -2.08 17.38
C ALA A 97 -2.54 -1.09 18.56
N LEU A 98 -1.54 -0.18 18.56
CA LEU A 98 -1.51 0.91 19.55
C LEU A 98 -2.68 1.90 19.35
N TYR A 99 -3.07 2.19 18.09
CA TYR A 99 -4.22 3.07 17.83
C TYR A 99 -5.52 2.50 18.44
N TYR A 100 -5.71 1.18 18.41
CA TYR A 100 -6.81 0.54 19.14
C TYR A 100 -6.80 0.89 20.64
N ARG A 101 -5.63 0.83 21.28
CA ARG A 101 -5.48 1.15 22.71
C ARG A 101 -5.78 2.60 23.05
N LEU A 102 -5.64 3.53 22.10
CA LEU A 102 -5.95 4.96 22.32
C LEU A 102 -7.43 5.22 22.59
N PHE A 103 -8.34 4.34 22.15
CA PHE A 103 -9.77 4.45 22.47
C PHE A 103 -10.11 4.12 23.92
N GLY A 104 -9.23 3.39 24.60
CA GLY A 104 -9.47 2.95 25.98
C GLY A 104 -10.46 1.78 26.08
N PRO A 105 -10.62 1.19 27.28
CA PRO A 105 -11.31 -0.09 27.47
C PRO A 105 -12.83 -0.06 27.25
N ARG A 106 -13.46 1.13 27.32
CA ARG A 106 -14.93 1.29 27.20
C ARG A 106 -15.38 2.07 25.98
N GLY A 107 -14.44 2.64 25.21
CA GLY A 107 -14.76 3.52 24.09
C GLY A 107 -14.31 3.00 22.71
N ALA A 108 -13.77 1.78 22.65
CA ALA A 108 -13.30 1.21 21.39
C ALA A 108 -14.47 0.88 20.46
N PRO A 109 -14.42 1.30 19.19
CA PRO A 109 -15.37 0.87 18.15
C PRO A 109 -15.23 -0.64 17.88
N GLN A 110 -16.16 -1.22 17.13
CA GLN A 110 -15.92 -2.53 16.56
C GLN A 110 -14.63 -2.50 15.73
N TRP A 111 -13.73 -3.44 15.98
CA TRP A 111 -12.39 -3.42 15.40
C TRP A 111 -12.03 -4.74 14.76
N SER A 112 -11.76 -4.72 13.45
CA SER A 112 -11.19 -5.84 12.71
C SER A 112 -9.68 -5.64 12.57
N GLY A 113 -8.89 -6.58 13.06
CA GLY A 113 -7.42 -6.49 13.04
C GLY A 113 -6.78 -7.53 13.93
N ILE A 114 -5.55 -7.23 14.41
CA ILE A 114 -4.78 -8.14 15.26
C ILE A 114 -4.66 -7.68 16.72
N ALA A 115 -5.15 -6.49 17.04
CA ALA A 115 -5.04 -5.93 18.38
C ALA A 115 -5.65 -6.87 19.44
N ALA A 116 -4.94 -7.09 20.54
CA ALA A 116 -5.44 -7.91 21.62
C ALA A 116 -6.71 -7.30 22.22
N GLY A 117 -7.78 -8.11 22.34
CA GLY A 117 -9.07 -7.68 22.87
C GLY A 117 -9.98 -6.98 21.86
N CYS A 118 -9.60 -6.85 20.60
CA CYS A 118 -10.50 -6.31 19.59
C CYS A 118 -11.64 -7.27 19.23
N SER A 119 -12.79 -6.74 18.79
CA SER A 119 -14.04 -7.48 18.61
C SER A 119 -13.99 -8.51 17.47
N HIS A 120 -13.25 -8.24 16.39
CA HIS A 120 -13.10 -9.11 15.22
C HIS A 120 -11.62 -9.40 15.00
N ARG A 121 -11.05 -10.14 15.96
CA ARG A 121 -9.62 -10.44 15.93
C ARG A 121 -9.30 -11.49 14.88
N HIS A 122 -8.39 -11.18 13.96
CA HIS A 122 -7.78 -12.16 13.08
C HIS A 122 -6.70 -12.93 13.87
N ALA A 123 -7.07 -14.08 14.41
CA ALA A 123 -6.26 -14.88 15.34
C ALA A 123 -5.67 -16.15 14.72
N ASN A 124 -5.65 -16.24 13.37
CA ASN A 124 -5.04 -17.38 12.68
C ASN A 124 -3.55 -17.49 13.03
N PRO A 125 -3.07 -18.62 13.59
CA PRO A 125 -1.67 -18.80 13.96
C PRO A 125 -0.72 -18.79 12.76
N ASP A 126 -1.20 -19.15 11.58
CA ASP A 126 -0.41 -19.20 10.34
C ASP A 126 -0.46 -17.90 9.53
N ARG A 127 -1.14 -16.86 10.04
CA ARG A 127 -1.33 -15.60 9.31
C ARG A 127 -0.06 -14.97 8.75
N ASP A 128 1.08 -15.13 9.41
CA ASP A 128 2.34 -14.51 8.99
C ASP A 128 3.03 -15.29 7.85
N ARG A 129 2.54 -16.50 7.56
CA ARG A 129 2.94 -17.32 6.40
C ARG A 129 1.99 -17.17 5.22
N MET A 130 0.77 -16.63 5.45
CA MET A 130 -0.22 -16.42 4.41
C MET A 130 0.20 -15.33 3.44
N HIS A 131 -0.22 -15.47 2.18
CA HIS A 131 -0.12 -14.36 1.24
C HIS A 131 -1.02 -13.20 1.69
N THR A 132 -0.60 -11.95 1.44
CA THR A 132 -1.31 -10.75 1.93
C THR A 132 -2.78 -10.70 1.49
N ILE A 133 -3.10 -11.13 0.27
CA ILE A 133 -4.48 -11.16 -0.25
C ILE A 133 -5.34 -12.12 0.58
N GLU A 134 -4.87 -13.34 0.79
CA GLU A 134 -5.58 -14.37 1.57
C GLU A 134 -5.78 -13.93 3.02
N ARG A 135 -4.72 -13.42 3.63
CA ARG A 135 -4.74 -12.91 5.00
C ARG A 135 -5.75 -11.79 5.20
N GLN A 136 -5.84 -10.84 4.25
CA GLN A 136 -6.80 -9.74 4.31
C GLN A 136 -8.22 -10.22 4.04
N ALA A 137 -8.42 -11.18 3.14
CA ALA A 137 -9.72 -11.78 2.88
C ALA A 137 -10.24 -12.53 4.12
N GLU A 138 -9.40 -13.35 4.77
CA GLU A 138 -9.76 -14.06 6.00
C GLU A 138 -10.06 -13.07 7.15
N GLN A 139 -9.26 -12.02 7.32
CA GLN A 139 -9.53 -10.98 8.30
C GLN A 139 -10.89 -10.30 8.08
N LEU A 140 -11.24 -9.99 6.84
CA LEU A 140 -12.52 -9.38 6.51
C LEU A 140 -13.69 -10.35 6.68
N ALA A 141 -13.51 -11.64 6.40
CA ALA A 141 -14.50 -12.68 6.64
C ALA A 141 -14.86 -12.79 8.13
N VAL A 142 -13.88 -12.71 9.03
CA VAL A 142 -14.10 -12.63 10.49
C VAL A 142 -14.95 -11.41 10.87
N ALA A 143 -14.87 -10.33 10.10
CA ALA A 143 -15.67 -9.12 10.30
C ALA A 143 -17.00 -9.09 9.52
N GLY A 144 -17.39 -10.20 8.89
CA GLY A 144 -18.66 -10.34 8.17
C GLY A 144 -18.58 -10.02 6.66
N ILE A 145 -17.40 -9.79 6.10
CA ILE A 145 -17.20 -9.51 4.67
C ILE A 145 -16.55 -10.73 4.00
N ALA A 146 -17.36 -11.62 3.45
CA ALA A 146 -16.86 -12.89 2.87
C ALA A 146 -16.27 -12.73 1.45
N ALA A 147 -16.77 -11.78 0.66
CA ALA A 147 -16.35 -11.61 -0.74
C ALA A 147 -15.39 -10.42 -0.91
N VAL A 148 -14.11 -10.71 -1.12
CA VAL A 148 -13.08 -9.71 -1.41
C VAL A 148 -12.64 -9.86 -2.86
N PRO A 149 -12.77 -8.81 -3.70
CA PRO A 149 -12.32 -8.87 -5.09
C PRO A 149 -10.79 -8.86 -5.18
N ALA A 150 -10.28 -9.23 -6.34
CA ALA A 150 -8.87 -9.04 -6.66
C ALA A 150 -8.48 -7.55 -6.56
N PRO A 151 -7.22 -7.26 -6.17
CA PRO A 151 -6.70 -5.90 -6.23
C PRO A 151 -6.78 -5.33 -7.64
N SER A 152 -7.20 -4.07 -7.77
CA SER A 152 -7.23 -3.35 -9.05
C SER A 152 -6.80 -1.89 -8.89
N LEU A 153 -6.15 -1.37 -9.93
CA LEU A 153 -5.81 0.04 -10.12
C LEU A 153 -6.54 0.65 -11.33
N ASP A 154 -7.67 0.06 -11.78
CA ASP A 154 -8.40 0.51 -12.97
C ASP A 154 -8.94 1.94 -12.85
N TRP A 155 -9.15 2.41 -11.60
CA TRP A 155 -9.53 3.77 -11.27
C TRP A 155 -8.40 4.80 -11.49
N LEU A 156 -7.15 4.34 -11.68
CA LEU A 156 -6.00 5.21 -11.95
C LEU A 156 -5.97 5.56 -13.45
N GLU A 157 -6.41 6.75 -13.79
CA GLU A 157 -6.24 7.32 -15.10
C GLU A 157 -4.88 8.02 -15.19
N ALA A 158 -3.89 7.34 -15.71
CA ALA A 158 -2.57 7.93 -15.96
C ALA A 158 -2.06 7.48 -17.33
N ALA A 159 -1.54 8.42 -18.10
CA ALA A 159 -0.91 8.15 -19.38
C ALA A 159 0.57 7.81 -19.16
N ALA A 160 1.03 6.73 -19.79
CA ALA A 160 2.45 6.36 -19.84
C ALA A 160 3.19 7.00 -21.01
N ASP A 161 2.46 7.64 -21.93
CA ASP A 161 2.87 7.97 -23.31
C ASP A 161 4.18 8.76 -23.41
N LYS A 162 4.53 9.54 -22.37
CA LYS A 162 5.76 10.35 -22.36
C LYS A 162 6.97 9.65 -21.77
N LEU A 163 6.78 8.52 -21.10
CA LEU A 163 7.83 7.81 -20.36
C LEU A 163 8.07 6.40 -20.88
N ALA A 164 7.06 5.78 -21.49
CA ALA A 164 7.19 4.47 -22.10
C ALA A 164 8.12 4.56 -23.33
N PRO A 165 9.12 3.68 -23.44
CA PRO A 165 9.89 3.59 -24.68
C PRO A 165 9.02 3.07 -25.82
N ALA A 166 9.43 3.34 -27.05
CA ALA A 166 8.78 2.74 -28.22
C ALA A 166 9.03 1.22 -28.23
N GLY A 167 7.99 0.44 -28.50
CA GLY A 167 8.06 -1.02 -28.58
C GLY A 167 7.97 -1.72 -27.21
N ASP A 168 8.41 -2.97 -27.19
CA ASP A 168 8.34 -3.83 -26.01
C ASP A 168 9.34 -3.39 -24.91
N PHE A 169 8.89 -3.38 -23.68
CA PHE A 169 9.75 -3.08 -22.53
C PHE A 169 9.40 -3.90 -21.29
N ALA A 170 10.37 -4.02 -20.39
CA ALA A 170 10.19 -4.64 -19.09
C ALA A 170 10.65 -3.70 -17.96
N LEU A 171 9.90 -3.66 -16.88
CA LEU A 171 10.26 -2.88 -15.68
C LEU A 171 11.22 -3.68 -14.82
N LEU A 172 12.31 -3.06 -14.41
CA LEU A 172 13.25 -3.59 -13.44
C LEU A 172 13.25 -2.68 -12.20
N VAL A 173 12.91 -3.27 -11.06
CA VAL A 173 12.72 -2.54 -9.79
C VAL A 173 13.73 -3.09 -8.77
N PRO A 174 15.03 -2.75 -8.86
CA PRO A 174 16.08 -3.33 -8.02
C PRO A 174 16.08 -2.80 -6.57
N GLY A 175 14.99 -2.15 -6.17
CA GLY A 175 14.78 -1.64 -4.84
C GLY A 175 14.26 -2.67 -3.85
N GLY A 176 14.11 -2.24 -2.62
CA GLY A 176 13.53 -3.06 -1.56
C GLY A 176 13.77 -2.44 -0.18
N SER A 177 13.06 -2.95 0.85
CA SER A 177 13.23 -2.45 2.21
C SER A 177 14.69 -2.48 2.66
N ALA A 178 15.22 -1.33 3.11
CA ALA A 178 16.57 -1.22 3.65
C ALA A 178 16.82 -2.16 4.85
N HIS A 179 15.76 -2.48 5.60
CA HIS A 179 15.82 -3.38 6.77
C HIS A 179 15.83 -4.87 6.39
N ARG A 180 15.71 -5.21 5.10
CA ARG A 180 15.67 -6.60 4.61
C ARG A 180 16.58 -6.79 3.39
N PRO A 181 17.92 -6.59 3.54
CA PRO A 181 18.87 -6.68 2.43
C PRO A 181 18.85 -8.02 1.70
N GLY A 182 18.59 -9.12 2.41
CA GLY A 182 18.48 -10.45 1.83
C GLY A 182 17.30 -10.67 0.88
N LYS A 183 16.39 -9.68 0.75
CA LYS A 183 15.32 -9.68 -0.26
C LYS A 183 15.72 -8.96 -1.54
N ARG A 184 16.89 -8.32 -1.58
CA ARG A 184 17.36 -7.59 -2.75
C ARG A 184 18.18 -8.53 -3.62
N TRP A 185 17.79 -8.64 -4.87
CA TRP A 185 18.59 -9.31 -5.87
C TRP A 185 19.82 -8.47 -6.20
N PRO A 186 21.03 -9.04 -6.35
CA PRO A 186 22.26 -8.30 -6.63
C PRO A 186 22.19 -7.49 -7.94
N SER A 187 22.86 -6.33 -7.98
CA SER A 187 22.89 -5.44 -9.15
C SER A 187 23.42 -6.11 -10.41
N GLU A 188 24.40 -7.02 -10.25
CA GLU A 188 25.01 -7.77 -11.35
C GLU A 188 23.98 -8.67 -12.05
N HIS A 189 23.08 -9.26 -11.29
CA HIS A 189 22.01 -10.09 -11.85
C HIS A 189 20.98 -9.26 -12.58
N TYR A 190 20.61 -8.07 -12.07
CA TYR A 190 19.78 -7.13 -12.80
C TYR A 190 20.44 -6.66 -14.09
N ALA A 191 21.75 -6.40 -14.08
CA ALA A 191 22.50 -6.03 -15.28
C ALA A 191 22.51 -7.16 -16.31
N ALA A 192 22.75 -8.40 -15.89
CA ALA A 192 22.71 -9.56 -16.77
C ALA A 192 21.31 -9.78 -17.37
N LEU A 193 20.25 -9.63 -16.57
CA LEU A 193 18.87 -9.69 -17.05
C LEU A 193 18.60 -8.56 -18.06
N ALA A 194 18.99 -7.33 -17.75
CA ALA A 194 18.81 -6.18 -18.65
C ALA A 194 19.53 -6.38 -19.98
N GLN A 195 20.76 -6.92 -19.99
CA GLN A 195 21.47 -7.28 -21.23
C GLN A 195 20.71 -8.33 -22.03
N SER A 196 20.20 -9.37 -21.37
CA SER A 196 19.43 -10.44 -22.03
C SER A 196 18.12 -9.91 -22.63
N LEU A 197 17.43 -8.97 -21.96
CA LEU A 197 16.23 -8.32 -22.48
C LEU A 197 16.55 -7.45 -23.72
N ALA A 198 17.59 -6.61 -23.60
CA ALA A 198 18.03 -5.74 -24.71
C ALA A 198 18.43 -6.55 -25.96
N ALA A 199 19.14 -7.67 -25.78
CA ALA A 199 19.49 -8.57 -26.88
C ALA A 199 18.28 -9.20 -27.59
N ARG A 200 17.10 -9.21 -26.93
CA ARG A 200 15.82 -9.69 -27.49
C ARG A 200 14.94 -8.56 -28.02
N GLY A 201 15.44 -7.33 -28.08
CA GLY A 201 14.66 -6.16 -28.53
C GLY A 201 13.65 -5.64 -27.48
N ILE A 202 13.77 -6.06 -26.21
CA ILE A 202 12.94 -5.60 -25.10
C ILE A 202 13.73 -4.55 -24.34
N THR A 203 13.23 -3.31 -24.28
CA THR A 203 13.89 -2.23 -23.55
C THR A 203 13.82 -2.44 -22.04
N PRO A 204 14.95 -2.56 -21.30
CA PRO A 204 14.93 -2.59 -19.86
C PRO A 204 14.65 -1.18 -19.32
N VAL A 205 13.62 -1.01 -18.50
CA VAL A 205 13.25 0.25 -17.86
C VAL A 205 13.50 0.16 -16.38
N LEU A 206 14.42 0.97 -15.85
CA LEU A 206 14.82 0.95 -14.45
C LEU A 206 13.93 1.90 -13.66
N ILE A 207 13.31 1.40 -12.59
CA ILE A 207 12.42 2.15 -11.70
C ILE A 207 12.98 2.10 -10.26
N GLY A 208 13.00 3.24 -9.59
CA GLY A 208 13.41 3.36 -8.20
C GLY A 208 13.36 4.81 -7.72
N GLY A 209 13.46 5.01 -6.41
CA GLY A 209 13.53 6.31 -5.78
C GLY A 209 14.97 6.77 -5.50
N ALA A 210 15.11 7.84 -4.73
CA ALA A 210 16.42 8.36 -4.34
C ALA A 210 17.30 7.33 -3.59
N PRO A 211 16.76 6.45 -2.73
CA PRO A 211 17.57 5.42 -2.07
C PRO A 211 18.19 4.40 -3.04
N GLU A 212 17.56 4.20 -4.20
CA GLU A 212 17.99 3.22 -5.21
C GLU A 212 18.92 3.84 -6.27
N ALA A 213 19.16 5.16 -6.26
CA ALA A 213 19.91 5.86 -7.31
C ALA A 213 21.29 5.24 -7.60
N GLY A 214 22.00 4.77 -6.57
CA GLY A 214 23.30 4.12 -6.73
C GLY A 214 23.24 2.80 -7.51
N ILE A 215 22.29 1.94 -7.21
CA ILE A 215 22.11 0.65 -7.90
C ILE A 215 21.58 0.85 -9.32
N LEU A 216 20.67 1.80 -9.54
CA LEU A 216 20.17 2.13 -10.87
C LEU A 216 21.30 2.63 -11.78
N ALA A 217 22.14 3.55 -11.28
CA ALA A 217 23.30 4.04 -12.03
C ALA A 217 24.35 2.96 -12.34
N GLN A 218 24.52 1.96 -11.48
CA GLN A 218 25.39 0.80 -11.76
C GLN A 218 24.85 -0.02 -12.92
N ILE A 219 23.55 -0.35 -12.90
CA ILE A 219 22.90 -1.13 -13.95
C ILE A 219 22.91 -0.36 -15.28
N ALA A 220 22.55 0.92 -15.28
CA ALA A 220 22.54 1.76 -16.48
C ALA A 220 23.91 1.90 -17.13
N ARG A 221 24.99 2.00 -16.33
CA ARG A 221 26.37 2.00 -16.85
C ARG A 221 26.75 0.68 -17.50
N ALA A 222 26.34 -0.44 -16.92
CA ALA A 222 26.61 -1.77 -17.46
C ALA A 222 25.79 -2.07 -18.73
N VAL A 223 24.62 -1.44 -18.87
CA VAL A 223 23.67 -1.69 -19.96
C VAL A 223 23.18 -0.36 -20.55
N PRO A 224 23.92 0.25 -21.50
CA PRO A 224 23.55 1.55 -22.09
C PRO A 224 22.19 1.57 -22.80
N ALA A 225 21.65 0.41 -23.18
CA ALA A 225 20.31 0.26 -23.75
C ALA A 225 19.19 0.37 -22.70
N ALA A 226 19.51 0.37 -21.40
CA ALA A 226 18.50 0.53 -20.35
C ALA A 226 18.06 1.98 -20.21
N LEU A 227 16.74 2.19 -20.14
CA LEU A 227 16.14 3.50 -19.85
C LEU A 227 16.08 3.68 -18.34
N ASP A 228 16.89 4.58 -17.78
CA ASP A 228 16.84 4.89 -16.36
C ASP A 228 15.78 5.96 -16.08
N LEU A 229 14.72 5.57 -15.38
CA LEU A 229 13.66 6.45 -14.87
C LEU A 229 13.73 6.66 -13.35
N GLY A 230 14.86 6.34 -12.72
CA GLY A 230 15.08 6.53 -11.29
C GLY A 230 14.82 7.95 -10.82
N GLY A 231 13.94 8.13 -9.83
CA GLY A 231 13.56 9.42 -9.28
C GLY A 231 12.76 10.33 -10.22
N ARG A 232 12.38 9.86 -11.42
CA ARG A 232 11.68 10.65 -12.45
C ARG A 232 10.23 10.23 -12.68
N THR A 233 9.72 9.30 -11.88
CA THR A 233 8.36 8.77 -12.01
C THR A 233 7.52 9.03 -10.76
N SER A 234 6.28 9.47 -10.94
CA SER A 234 5.26 9.42 -9.91
C SER A 234 4.70 7.99 -9.76
N LEU A 235 3.98 7.72 -8.67
CA LEU A 235 3.30 6.43 -8.49
C LEU A 235 2.28 6.15 -9.61
N ASP A 236 1.58 7.17 -10.08
CA ASP A 236 0.62 7.07 -11.19
C ASP A 236 1.31 6.66 -12.49
N GLN A 237 2.47 7.26 -12.77
CA GLN A 237 3.27 6.94 -13.95
C GLN A 237 3.85 5.52 -13.87
N ILE A 238 4.26 5.07 -12.68
CA ILE A 238 4.69 3.67 -12.48
C ILE A 238 3.54 2.71 -12.76
N ALA A 239 2.33 3.00 -12.28
CA ALA A 239 1.16 2.16 -12.54
C ALA A 239 0.82 2.13 -14.05
N ALA A 240 0.90 3.27 -14.74
CA ALA A 240 0.69 3.36 -16.18
C ALA A 240 1.73 2.57 -16.96
N LEU A 241 3.02 2.70 -16.63
CA LEU A 241 4.10 1.91 -17.23
C LEU A 241 3.90 0.42 -17.00
N ALA A 242 3.49 0.01 -15.78
CA ALA A 242 3.27 -1.39 -15.46
C ALA A 242 2.15 -2.04 -16.29
N ARG A 243 1.12 -1.28 -16.70
CA ARG A 243 0.05 -1.78 -17.59
C ARG A 243 0.54 -2.05 -19.00
N CYS A 244 1.53 -1.28 -19.49
CA CYS A 244 2.06 -1.39 -20.83
C CYS A 244 3.28 -2.31 -20.93
N ALA A 245 3.94 -2.60 -19.80
CA ALA A 245 5.12 -3.44 -19.75
C ALA A 245 4.79 -4.91 -20.02
N ARG A 246 5.68 -5.60 -20.75
CA ARG A 246 5.57 -7.07 -20.94
C ARG A 246 5.80 -7.85 -19.65
N ALA A 247 6.63 -7.33 -18.75
CA ALA A 247 6.94 -7.93 -17.45
C ALA A 247 7.45 -6.86 -16.49
N ALA A 248 7.39 -7.19 -15.19
CA ALA A 248 8.06 -6.44 -14.15
C ALA A 248 8.84 -7.42 -13.24
N VAL A 249 10.06 -7.05 -12.87
CA VAL A 249 10.95 -7.84 -12.03
C VAL A 249 11.45 -6.96 -10.89
N GLY A 250 11.24 -7.43 -9.63
CA GLY A 250 11.61 -6.72 -8.42
C GLY A 250 12.01 -7.64 -7.28
#